data_3b91c1f0ec34c09be46c68d1a7770e74
#
_entry.id   3b91c1f0ec34c09be46c68d1a7770e74
#
_cell.length_a   1.000
_cell.length_b   1.000
_cell.length_c   1.000
_cell.angle_alpha   90.00
_cell.angle_beta   90.00
_cell.angle_gamma   90.00
#
_symmetry.space_group_name_H-M   'P 1'
#
loop_
_entity.id
_entity.type
_entity.pdbx_description
1 polymer ?
#
loop_
_entity_poly.entity_id
_entity_poly.type
_entity_poly.pdbx_seq_one_letter_code
_entity_poly.pdbx_strand_id
1 'polypeptide(L)'
;MKHSLRLLLAPLLLLAPFVLAQEAEKAPAHARPQDDPPVWAKSFEDAAQRARGMRDGRVLVELRNASCPDCERMARIVYDTASFRAFTRDKVPVSVNRASPEGERLATRFGVRVLPAWLVVTPDLLLCGKQEGATNQSAWVERFVGQEKDWMEFRKKLEDEKKAPADPAVVFAAAEGAYRHYGEAMAEERFRRVAENAKAPSELCDRSLAYLASIALNANRFDDAEKSLSRLVATSKDPALVEKAELRLADVALGRGGRKKAAERLNAFLEKHPASPSRPQAEALLKAIEAAKP
;
A
#
# COMPACT_ATOMS: atom_id res chain seq x y z
N MET A 1 48.66 70.60 43.11
CA MET A 1 48.19 69.33 43.66
C MET A 1 46.67 69.49 43.77
N LYS A 2 45.94 68.90 42.79
CA LYS A 2 44.48 68.97 42.72
C LYS A 2 43.95 67.56 42.55
N HIS A 3 43.33 66.99 43.57
CA HIS A 3 42.67 65.71 43.49
C HIS A 3 41.25 65.94 43.00
N SER A 4 40.94 65.37 41.85
CA SER A 4 39.60 65.35 41.28
C SER A 4 38.94 63.97 41.57
N LEU A 5 37.93 64.04 42.40
CA LEU A 5 37.08 62.92 42.78
C LEU A 5 36.07 62.68 41.63
N ARG A 6 36.20 61.57 40.96
CA ARG A 6 35.20 61.15 39.92
C ARG A 6 34.17 60.23 40.58
N LEU A 7 32.93 60.71 40.65
CA LEU A 7 31.76 59.92 41.02
C LEU A 7 31.47 58.91 39.84
N LEU A 8 31.47 57.65 40.15
CA LEU A 8 30.97 56.59 39.28
C LEU A 8 29.48 56.41 39.54
N LEU A 9 28.66 56.89 38.62
CA LEU A 9 27.23 56.55 38.51
C LEU A 9 27.11 55.17 37.86
N ALA A 10 26.64 54.17 38.61
CA ALA A 10 26.26 52.88 38.09
C ALA A 10 24.85 52.96 37.45
N PRO A 11 24.62 52.42 36.26
CA PRO A 11 23.28 52.35 35.72
C PRO A 11 22.50 51.20 36.37
N LEU A 12 21.34 51.54 36.90
CA LEU A 12 20.34 50.65 37.43
C LEU A 12 19.75 49.84 36.25
N LEU A 13 20.16 48.58 36.10
CA LEU A 13 19.57 47.64 35.17
C LEU A 13 18.18 47.24 35.67
N LEU A 14 17.14 47.80 35.07
CA LEU A 14 15.75 47.31 35.18
C LEU A 14 15.66 45.93 34.56
N LEU A 15 15.67 44.90 35.38
CA LEU A 15 15.27 43.54 35.00
C LEU A 15 13.77 43.53 34.73
N ALA A 16 13.37 43.65 33.48
CA ALA A 16 12.03 43.31 33.05
C ALA A 16 11.85 41.78 33.19
N PRO A 17 10.74 41.28 33.74
CA PRO A 17 10.47 39.87 33.78
C PRO A 17 10.21 39.40 32.32
N PHE A 18 11.10 38.57 31.82
CA PHE A 18 10.91 37.85 30.59
C PHE A 18 9.78 36.84 30.83
N VAL A 19 8.55 37.22 30.51
CA VAL A 19 7.42 36.30 30.43
C VAL A 19 7.70 35.44 29.23
N LEU A 20 8.22 34.24 29.48
CA LEU A 20 8.19 33.14 28.54
C LEU A 20 6.72 32.82 28.25
N ALA A 21 6.17 33.47 27.22
CA ALA A 21 4.98 32.99 26.57
C ALA A 21 5.37 31.62 26.00
N GLN A 22 5.08 30.54 26.72
CA GLN A 22 4.95 29.21 26.15
C GLN A 22 3.85 29.35 25.10
N GLU A 23 4.26 29.45 23.84
CA GLU A 23 3.38 29.14 22.74
C GLU A 23 2.93 27.70 23.00
N ALA A 24 1.74 27.56 23.54
CA ALA A 24 1.03 26.30 23.56
C ALA A 24 0.94 25.87 22.11
N GLU A 25 1.77 24.89 21.77
CA GLU A 25 1.74 24.22 20.48
C GLU A 25 0.28 23.83 20.24
N LYS A 26 -0.40 24.57 19.37
CA LYS A 26 -1.80 24.33 19.04
C LYS A 26 -1.89 22.88 18.57
N ALA A 27 -2.43 22.02 19.43
CA ALA A 27 -2.83 20.68 19.02
C ALA A 27 -3.57 20.78 17.68
N PRO A 28 -3.27 19.89 16.72
CA PRO A 28 -3.87 19.97 15.40
C PRO A 28 -5.39 19.99 15.55
N ALA A 29 -6.04 20.98 14.95
CA ALA A 29 -7.43 21.41 15.16
C ALA A 29 -8.52 20.34 14.91
N HIS A 30 -8.15 19.05 14.74
CA HIS A 30 -9.06 17.96 14.38
C HIS A 30 -8.82 16.64 15.14
N ALA A 31 -7.93 16.58 16.12
CA ALA A 31 -7.81 15.40 16.98
C ALA A 31 -8.95 15.38 17.99
N ARG A 32 -9.76 14.30 18.01
CA ARG A 32 -10.79 14.09 19.03
C ARG A 32 -10.15 13.97 20.43
N PRO A 33 -10.83 14.43 21.51
CA PRO A 33 -10.42 14.12 22.88
C PRO A 33 -10.19 12.62 23.06
N GLN A 34 -9.26 12.26 23.97
CA GLN A 34 -8.83 10.86 24.13
C GLN A 34 -9.95 9.90 24.55
N ASP A 35 -10.96 10.43 25.21
CA ASP A 35 -12.05 9.63 25.84
C ASP A 35 -13.33 9.58 25.01
N ASP A 36 -13.45 10.39 23.96
CA ASP A 36 -14.65 10.40 23.15
C ASP A 36 -14.74 9.16 22.26
N PRO A 37 -15.93 8.52 22.17
CA PRO A 37 -16.14 7.41 21.26
C PRO A 37 -16.00 7.89 19.81
N PRO A 38 -15.52 7.01 18.91
CA PRO A 38 -15.39 7.37 17.51
C PRO A 38 -16.75 7.62 16.87
N VAL A 39 -16.86 8.69 16.08
CA VAL A 39 -18.06 8.97 15.29
C VAL A 39 -17.98 8.23 13.96
N TRP A 40 -18.76 7.18 13.83
CA TRP A 40 -18.83 6.35 12.63
C TRP A 40 -19.38 7.13 11.43
N ALA A 41 -18.77 6.94 10.28
CA ALA A 41 -19.25 7.49 9.02
C ALA A 41 -20.42 6.67 8.46
N LYS A 42 -21.23 7.30 7.62
CA LYS A 42 -22.41 6.67 6.99
C LYS A 42 -22.05 5.81 5.78
N SER A 43 -20.96 6.13 5.11
CA SER A 43 -20.44 5.44 3.92
C SER A 43 -18.93 5.60 3.84
N PHE A 44 -18.28 4.84 2.97
CA PHE A 44 -16.84 5.02 2.71
C PHE A 44 -16.55 6.42 2.16
N GLU A 45 -17.40 6.95 1.29
CA GLU A 45 -17.20 8.30 0.73
C GLU A 45 -17.28 9.39 1.82
N ASP A 46 -18.26 9.31 2.74
CA ASP A 46 -18.32 10.20 3.93
C ASP A 46 -17.06 10.06 4.78
N ALA A 47 -16.62 8.83 5.03
CA ALA A 47 -15.38 8.58 5.80
C ALA A 47 -14.15 9.16 5.10
N ALA A 48 -14.02 8.95 3.80
CA ALA A 48 -12.90 9.45 3.01
C ALA A 48 -12.86 10.97 2.97
N GLN A 49 -14.01 11.61 2.79
CA GLN A 49 -14.12 13.08 2.81
C GLN A 49 -13.69 13.66 4.17
N ARG A 50 -14.16 13.07 5.27
CA ARG A 50 -13.78 13.48 6.63
C ARG A 50 -12.29 13.25 6.89
N ALA A 51 -11.74 12.13 6.45
CA ALA A 51 -10.33 11.80 6.59
C ALA A 51 -9.42 12.75 5.80
N ARG A 52 -9.83 13.23 4.60
CA ARG A 52 -9.09 14.26 3.86
C ARG A 52 -8.96 15.58 4.61
N GLY A 53 -9.92 15.90 5.49
CA GLY A 53 -9.86 17.08 6.37
C GLY A 53 -8.93 16.93 7.57
N MET A 54 -8.38 15.74 7.83
CA MET A 54 -7.51 15.46 8.97
C MET A 54 -6.04 15.42 8.52
N ARG A 55 -5.13 15.82 9.40
CA ARG A 55 -3.70 15.60 9.17
C ARG A 55 -3.42 14.09 9.17
N ASP A 56 -2.91 13.56 8.05
CA ASP A 56 -2.65 12.13 7.85
C ASP A 56 -3.88 11.23 8.10
N GLY A 57 -5.08 11.78 7.88
CA GLY A 57 -6.34 11.09 8.13
C GLY A 57 -6.49 9.84 7.28
N ARG A 58 -6.97 8.78 7.92
CA ARG A 58 -7.21 7.46 7.31
C ARG A 58 -8.63 7.01 7.58
N VAL A 59 -9.10 6.05 6.82
CA VAL A 59 -10.39 5.40 7.01
C VAL A 59 -10.16 4.03 7.63
N LEU A 60 -10.86 3.73 8.73
CA LEU A 60 -10.96 2.38 9.26
C LEU A 60 -12.26 1.76 8.77
N VAL A 61 -12.15 0.87 7.80
CA VAL A 61 -13.31 0.13 7.26
C VAL A 61 -13.49 -1.17 8.04
N GLU A 62 -14.67 -1.37 8.61
CA GLU A 62 -15.15 -2.68 9.02
C GLU A 62 -15.99 -3.29 7.90
N LEU A 63 -15.55 -4.39 7.32
CA LEU A 63 -16.38 -5.19 6.43
C LEU A 63 -17.09 -6.27 7.25
N ARG A 64 -18.43 -6.28 7.20
CA ARG A 64 -19.27 -7.23 7.93
C ARG A 64 -20.52 -7.62 7.13
N ASN A 65 -21.21 -8.66 7.55
CA ASN A 65 -22.56 -9.01 7.08
C ASN A 65 -23.59 -8.80 8.20
N ALA A 66 -24.84 -8.68 7.83
CA ALA A 66 -25.95 -8.53 8.78
C ALA A 66 -26.06 -9.73 9.75
N SER A 67 -25.79 -10.95 9.25
CA SER A 67 -25.83 -12.19 10.05
C SER A 67 -24.39 -12.69 10.27
N CYS A 68 -23.63 -12.00 11.09
CA CYS A 68 -22.22 -12.34 11.37
C CYS A 68 -21.99 -12.34 12.90
N PRO A 69 -22.15 -13.48 13.59
CA PRO A 69 -21.96 -13.56 15.05
C PRO A 69 -20.58 -13.13 15.50
N ASP A 70 -19.53 -13.46 14.74
CA ASP A 70 -18.17 -13.02 15.02
C ASP A 70 -18.01 -11.51 14.88
N CYS A 71 -18.70 -10.86 13.92
CA CYS A 71 -18.70 -9.41 13.79
C CYS A 71 -19.32 -8.74 15.02
N GLU A 72 -20.45 -9.26 15.51
CA GLU A 72 -21.10 -8.75 16.71
C GLU A 72 -20.26 -8.97 17.96
N ARG A 73 -19.63 -10.14 18.08
CA ARG A 73 -18.71 -10.43 19.17
C ARG A 73 -17.53 -9.44 19.17
N MET A 74 -16.90 -9.22 18.01
CA MET A 74 -15.78 -8.28 17.89
C MET A 74 -16.21 -6.85 18.19
N ALA A 75 -17.38 -6.41 17.76
CA ALA A 75 -17.91 -5.10 18.10
C ALA A 75 -17.96 -4.88 19.64
N ARG A 76 -18.47 -5.87 20.38
CA ARG A 76 -18.57 -5.78 21.86
C ARG A 76 -17.22 -5.75 22.56
N ILE A 77 -16.22 -6.48 22.07
CA ILE A 77 -14.92 -6.60 22.77
C ILE A 77 -13.88 -5.57 22.33
N VAL A 78 -14.10 -4.88 21.20
CA VAL A 78 -13.12 -3.94 20.62
C VAL A 78 -13.59 -2.49 20.70
N TYR A 79 -14.83 -2.16 20.29
CA TYR A 79 -15.19 -0.78 19.99
C TYR A 79 -15.33 0.13 21.21
N ASP A 80 -15.73 -0.40 22.37
CA ASP A 80 -15.89 0.39 23.60
C ASP A 80 -14.61 0.50 24.42
N THR A 81 -13.48 0.08 23.87
CA THR A 81 -12.22 0.05 24.60
C THR A 81 -11.39 1.33 24.42
N ALA A 82 -10.62 1.69 25.43
CA ALA A 82 -9.67 2.81 25.37
C ALA A 82 -8.65 2.61 24.23
N SER A 83 -8.21 1.36 24.00
CA SER A 83 -7.28 1.01 22.92
C SER A 83 -7.86 1.30 21.53
N PHE A 84 -9.14 0.99 21.32
CA PHE A 84 -9.81 1.28 20.05
C PHE A 84 -10.00 2.80 19.87
N ARG A 85 -10.41 3.51 20.91
CA ARG A 85 -10.51 4.98 20.86
C ARG A 85 -9.17 5.63 20.54
N ALA A 86 -8.10 5.19 21.18
CA ALA A 86 -6.74 5.65 20.87
C ALA A 86 -6.34 5.35 19.44
N PHE A 87 -6.57 4.12 18.97
CA PHE A 87 -6.25 3.67 17.62
C PHE A 87 -7.02 4.44 16.54
N THR A 88 -8.27 4.83 16.80
CA THR A 88 -9.12 5.53 15.82
C THR A 88 -8.99 7.05 15.86
N ARG A 89 -8.09 7.61 16.67
CA ARG A 89 -7.95 9.06 16.84
C ARG A 89 -7.64 9.80 15.52
N ASP A 90 -6.79 9.24 14.71
CA ASP A 90 -6.40 9.72 13.38
C ASP A 90 -7.12 8.98 12.24
N LYS A 91 -8.22 8.29 12.57
CA LYS A 91 -8.96 7.48 11.61
C LYS A 91 -10.46 7.78 11.70
N VAL A 92 -11.13 7.70 10.57
CA VAL A 92 -12.59 7.78 10.51
C VAL A 92 -13.14 6.37 10.32
N PRO A 93 -13.82 5.79 11.32
CA PRO A 93 -14.38 4.45 11.19
C PRO A 93 -15.66 4.47 10.35
N VAL A 94 -15.84 3.42 9.56
CA VAL A 94 -17.05 3.13 8.78
C VAL A 94 -17.34 1.64 8.77
N SER A 95 -18.58 1.26 8.97
CA SER A 95 -19.04 -0.14 8.83
C SER A 95 -19.73 -0.31 7.48
N VAL A 96 -19.25 -1.25 6.68
CA VAL A 96 -19.73 -1.51 5.32
C VAL A 96 -20.23 -2.96 5.22
N ASN A 97 -21.46 -3.14 4.73
CA ASN A 97 -21.97 -4.47 4.45
C ASN A 97 -21.19 -5.09 3.29
N ARG A 98 -20.55 -6.25 3.53
CA ARG A 98 -19.77 -7.00 2.53
C ARG A 98 -20.59 -7.32 1.26
N ALA A 99 -21.90 -7.56 1.42
CA ALA A 99 -22.81 -7.89 0.32
C ALA A 99 -23.29 -6.65 -0.46
N SER A 100 -23.00 -5.42 0.00
CA SER A 100 -23.32 -4.22 -0.77
C SER A 100 -22.34 -4.04 -1.95
N PRO A 101 -22.73 -3.29 -3.01
CA PRO A 101 -21.81 -2.98 -4.11
C PRO A 101 -20.51 -2.33 -3.65
N GLU A 102 -20.56 -1.47 -2.62
CA GLU A 102 -19.38 -0.85 -2.01
C GLU A 102 -18.53 -1.88 -1.28
N GLY A 103 -19.13 -2.74 -0.47
CA GLY A 103 -18.44 -3.79 0.28
C GLY A 103 -17.80 -4.82 -0.63
N GLU A 104 -18.47 -5.19 -1.73
CA GLU A 104 -17.93 -6.11 -2.74
C GLU A 104 -16.71 -5.53 -3.44
N ARG A 105 -16.76 -4.27 -3.84
CA ARG A 105 -15.60 -3.58 -4.44
C ARG A 105 -14.42 -3.52 -3.48
N LEU A 106 -14.63 -3.14 -2.23
CA LEU A 106 -13.56 -3.07 -1.23
C LEU A 106 -12.97 -4.45 -0.94
N ALA A 107 -13.83 -5.45 -0.75
CA ALA A 107 -13.37 -6.80 -0.47
C ALA A 107 -12.59 -7.41 -1.65
N THR A 108 -13.04 -7.21 -2.88
CA THR A 108 -12.34 -7.67 -4.09
C THR A 108 -11.00 -6.96 -4.24
N ARG A 109 -10.99 -5.61 -4.13
CA ARG A 109 -9.78 -4.81 -4.24
C ARG A 109 -8.69 -5.25 -3.26
N PHE A 110 -9.05 -5.49 -2.01
CA PHE A 110 -8.10 -5.83 -0.95
C PHE A 110 -8.00 -7.33 -0.65
N GLY A 111 -8.63 -8.17 -1.47
CA GLY A 111 -8.56 -9.62 -1.35
C GLY A 111 -9.11 -10.14 -0.02
N VAL A 112 -10.21 -9.57 0.49
CA VAL A 112 -10.85 -9.99 1.74
C VAL A 112 -11.64 -11.27 1.53
N ARG A 113 -11.31 -12.31 2.32
CA ARG A 113 -11.91 -13.64 2.23
C ARG A 113 -12.70 -14.05 3.47
N VAL A 114 -12.35 -13.49 4.64
CA VAL A 114 -12.95 -13.89 5.93
C VAL A 114 -13.50 -12.66 6.64
N LEU A 115 -14.66 -12.81 7.28
CA LEU A 115 -15.32 -11.77 8.08
C LEU A 115 -15.27 -12.11 9.59
N PRO A 116 -15.32 -11.07 10.44
CA PRO A 116 -15.19 -9.66 10.11
C PRO A 116 -13.82 -9.33 9.53
N ALA A 117 -13.76 -8.29 8.70
CA ALA A 117 -12.48 -7.79 8.23
C ALA A 117 -12.35 -6.28 8.48
N TRP A 118 -11.17 -5.86 8.86
CA TRP A 118 -10.84 -4.46 9.06
C TRP A 118 -9.73 -4.04 8.10
N LEU A 119 -9.95 -2.91 7.44
CA LEU A 119 -8.99 -2.29 6.54
C LEU A 119 -8.69 -0.90 7.07
N VAL A 120 -7.43 -0.56 7.24
CA VAL A 120 -7.00 0.83 7.37
C VAL A 120 -6.51 1.28 6.00
N VAL A 121 -7.17 2.28 5.44
CA VAL A 121 -6.84 2.79 4.10
C VAL A 121 -6.74 4.30 4.09
N THR A 122 -5.97 4.85 3.14
CA THR A 122 -6.05 6.28 2.84
C THR A 122 -7.37 6.61 2.15
N PRO A 123 -7.80 7.89 2.10
CA PRO A 123 -8.95 8.31 1.30
C PRO A 123 -8.88 7.89 -0.18
N ASP A 124 -7.66 7.69 -0.71
CA ASP A 124 -7.39 7.29 -2.10
C ASP A 124 -7.15 5.78 -2.24
N LEU A 125 -7.59 5.00 -1.25
CA LEU A 125 -7.56 3.54 -1.26
C LEU A 125 -6.14 2.92 -1.34
N LEU A 126 -5.13 3.53 -0.71
CA LEU A 126 -3.89 2.84 -0.39
C LEU A 126 -4.07 2.07 0.91
N LEU A 127 -3.70 0.81 0.93
CA LEU A 127 -3.83 -0.03 2.12
C LEU A 127 -2.72 0.28 3.13
N CYS A 128 -3.10 0.69 4.33
CA CYS A 128 -2.19 0.92 5.45
C CYS A 128 -2.12 -0.28 6.41
N GLY A 129 -3.20 -1.07 6.44
CA GLY A 129 -3.26 -2.28 7.27
C GLY A 129 -4.53 -3.09 6.99
N LYS A 130 -4.45 -4.41 7.19
CA LYS A 130 -5.57 -5.35 7.02
C LYS A 130 -5.57 -6.42 8.09
N GLN A 131 -6.75 -6.74 8.58
CA GLN A 131 -6.97 -7.89 9.45
C GLN A 131 -8.27 -8.59 9.06
N GLU A 132 -8.25 -9.91 9.04
CA GLU A 132 -9.39 -10.76 8.74
C GLU A 132 -9.63 -11.76 9.87
N GLY A 133 -10.90 -12.10 10.07
CA GLY A 133 -11.35 -13.02 11.08
C GLY A 133 -11.39 -12.44 12.49
N ALA A 134 -12.12 -13.13 13.36
CA ALA A 134 -12.23 -12.76 14.75
C ALA A 134 -10.95 -13.06 15.53
N THR A 135 -10.64 -12.18 16.50
CA THR A 135 -9.48 -12.30 17.38
C THR A 135 -9.80 -11.72 18.75
N ASN A 136 -8.85 -11.72 19.68
CA ASN A 136 -8.98 -10.95 20.91
C ASN A 136 -8.56 -9.48 20.71
N GLN A 137 -8.93 -8.64 21.67
CA GLN A 137 -8.69 -7.21 21.61
C GLN A 137 -7.20 -6.83 21.47
N SER A 138 -6.34 -7.42 22.29
CA SER A 138 -4.90 -7.10 22.27
C SER A 138 -4.28 -7.44 20.93
N ALA A 139 -4.53 -8.66 20.42
CA ALA A 139 -4.03 -9.08 19.12
C ALA A 139 -4.58 -8.22 17.96
N TRP A 140 -5.81 -7.68 18.11
CA TRP A 140 -6.38 -6.78 17.11
C TRP A 140 -5.57 -5.49 16.98
N VAL A 141 -5.25 -4.84 18.10
CA VAL A 141 -4.44 -3.61 18.12
C VAL A 141 -3.00 -3.89 17.67
N GLU A 142 -2.36 -4.92 18.23
CA GLU A 142 -0.96 -5.27 17.94
C GLU A 142 -0.70 -5.53 16.46
N ARG A 143 -1.63 -6.22 15.77
CA ARG A 143 -1.50 -6.48 14.34
C ARG A 143 -1.47 -5.19 13.52
N PHE A 144 -2.29 -4.20 13.86
CA PHE A 144 -2.28 -2.93 13.14
C PHE A 144 -1.04 -2.07 13.47
N VAL A 145 -0.55 -2.12 14.70
CA VAL A 145 0.68 -1.41 15.09
C VAL A 145 1.88 -1.88 14.26
N GLY A 146 2.00 -3.20 14.05
CA GLY A 146 3.05 -3.75 13.18
C GLY A 146 2.94 -3.26 11.73
N GLN A 147 1.74 -3.23 11.18
CA GLN A 147 1.49 -2.80 9.80
C GLN A 147 1.63 -1.28 9.62
N GLU A 148 1.40 -0.47 10.66
CA GLU A 148 1.66 0.96 10.61
C GLU A 148 3.13 1.29 10.37
N LYS A 149 4.05 0.46 10.86
CA LYS A 149 5.48 0.61 10.59
C LYS A 149 5.78 0.50 9.08
N ASP A 150 5.23 -0.52 8.41
CA ASP A 150 5.41 -0.70 6.96
C ASP A 150 4.83 0.49 6.18
N TRP A 151 3.68 0.99 6.63
CA TRP A 151 3.08 2.20 6.06
C TRP A 151 3.97 3.43 6.22
N MET A 152 4.55 3.65 7.39
CA MET A 152 5.46 4.76 7.63
C MET A 152 6.74 4.67 6.80
N GLU A 153 7.28 3.46 6.61
CA GLU A 153 8.42 3.23 5.71
C GLU A 153 8.07 3.56 4.26
N PHE A 154 6.87 3.20 3.81
CA PHE A 154 6.43 3.58 2.47
C PHE A 154 6.28 5.10 2.32
N ARG A 155 5.67 5.77 3.29
CA ARG A 155 5.58 7.25 3.28
C ARG A 155 6.95 7.90 3.17
N LYS A 156 7.94 7.38 3.91
CA LYS A 156 9.33 7.88 3.81
C LYS A 156 9.87 7.73 2.39
N LYS A 157 9.63 6.60 1.71
CA LYS A 157 10.05 6.42 0.31
C LYS A 157 9.42 7.44 -0.64
N LEU A 158 8.16 7.82 -0.42
CA LEU A 158 7.51 8.87 -1.19
C LEU A 158 8.13 10.26 -0.93
N GLU A 159 8.52 10.56 0.30
CA GLU A 159 9.23 11.80 0.63
C GLU A 159 10.66 11.82 0.06
N ASP A 160 11.35 10.69 0.07
CA ASP A 160 12.68 10.57 -0.54
C ASP A 160 12.60 10.75 -2.07
N GLU A 161 11.57 10.22 -2.73
CA GLU A 161 11.33 10.45 -4.16
C GLU A 161 11.11 11.94 -4.47
N LYS A 162 10.39 12.69 -3.65
CA LYS A 162 10.24 14.14 -3.84
C LYS A 162 11.56 14.90 -3.83
N LYS A 163 12.54 14.40 -3.03
CA LYS A 163 13.88 15.01 -2.93
C LYS A 163 14.79 14.61 -4.09
N ALA A 164 14.62 13.40 -4.62
CA ALA A 164 15.44 12.83 -5.69
C ALA A 164 14.58 12.20 -6.82
N PRO A 165 13.73 12.97 -7.50
CA PRO A 165 12.76 12.44 -8.47
C PRO A 165 13.38 11.85 -9.73
N ALA A 166 14.65 12.14 -10.01
CA ALA A 166 15.38 11.62 -11.16
C ALA A 166 16.23 10.38 -10.85
N ASP A 167 16.36 9.99 -9.57
CA ASP A 167 17.10 8.81 -9.17
C ASP A 167 16.26 7.53 -9.39
N PRO A 168 16.65 6.64 -10.32
CA PRO A 168 15.86 5.47 -10.63
C PRO A 168 15.70 4.49 -9.46
N ALA A 169 16.68 4.41 -8.55
CA ALA A 169 16.59 3.53 -7.38
C ALA A 169 15.56 4.05 -6.37
N VAL A 170 15.52 5.37 -6.15
CA VAL A 170 14.54 6.00 -5.27
C VAL A 170 13.13 5.88 -5.83
N VAL A 171 12.96 6.15 -7.13
CA VAL A 171 11.69 5.99 -7.83
C VAL A 171 11.21 4.54 -7.79
N PHE A 172 12.10 3.57 -8.02
CA PHE A 172 11.80 2.15 -7.95
C PHE A 172 11.34 1.73 -6.54
N ALA A 173 12.03 2.18 -5.50
CA ALA A 173 11.67 1.88 -4.11
C ALA A 173 10.28 2.44 -3.74
N ALA A 174 9.92 3.64 -4.24
CA ALA A 174 8.59 4.21 -4.08
C ALA A 174 7.53 3.41 -4.87
N ALA A 175 7.86 2.95 -6.08
CA ALA A 175 6.98 2.10 -6.89
C ALA A 175 6.68 0.77 -6.22
N GLU A 176 7.69 0.06 -5.69
CA GLU A 176 7.48 -1.19 -4.93
C GLU A 176 6.63 -0.97 -3.67
N GLY A 177 6.85 0.15 -2.97
CA GLY A 177 6.01 0.53 -1.85
C GLY A 177 4.55 0.73 -2.29
N ALA A 178 4.31 1.50 -3.34
CA ALA A 178 2.96 1.74 -3.87
C ALA A 178 2.27 0.43 -4.28
N TYR A 179 2.98 -0.46 -4.96
CA TYR A 179 2.44 -1.77 -5.37
C TYR A 179 2.01 -2.63 -4.17
N ARG A 180 2.84 -2.69 -3.13
CA ARG A 180 2.53 -3.43 -1.88
C ARG A 180 1.33 -2.85 -1.14
N HIS A 181 1.08 -1.56 -1.26
CA HIS A 181 -0.03 -0.86 -0.63
C HIS A 181 -1.26 -0.70 -1.57
N TYR A 182 -1.38 -1.56 -2.58
CA TYR A 182 -2.49 -1.57 -3.56
C TYR A 182 -2.66 -0.27 -4.36
N GLY A 183 -1.60 0.51 -4.47
CA GLY A 183 -1.54 1.72 -5.28
C GLY A 183 -1.08 1.43 -6.71
N GLU A 184 -1.77 0.55 -7.44
CA GLU A 184 -1.34 0.03 -8.75
C GLU A 184 -1.07 1.12 -9.78
N ALA A 185 -1.97 2.11 -9.91
CA ALA A 185 -1.76 3.22 -10.85
C ALA A 185 -0.53 4.05 -10.49
N MET A 186 -0.31 4.29 -9.19
CA MET A 186 0.87 5.00 -8.67
C MET A 186 2.14 4.20 -8.90
N ALA A 187 2.09 2.90 -8.74
CA ALA A 187 3.22 1.99 -8.97
C ALA A 187 3.55 1.89 -10.46
N GLU A 188 2.53 1.73 -11.31
CA GLU A 188 2.68 1.61 -12.77
C GLU A 188 3.38 2.82 -13.39
N GLU A 189 2.95 4.02 -13.01
CA GLU A 189 3.58 5.27 -13.48
C GLU A 189 5.08 5.30 -13.16
N ARG A 190 5.46 4.93 -11.92
CA ARG A 190 6.84 4.93 -11.46
C ARG A 190 7.68 3.81 -12.09
N PHE A 191 7.14 2.59 -12.17
CA PHE A 191 7.84 1.49 -12.86
C PHE A 191 8.08 1.82 -14.34
N ARG A 192 7.14 2.48 -15.01
CA ARG A 192 7.32 2.94 -16.39
C ARG A 192 8.46 3.95 -16.49
N ARG A 193 8.52 4.94 -15.60
CA ARG A 193 9.63 5.91 -15.55
C ARG A 193 10.98 5.22 -15.38
N VAL A 194 11.09 4.22 -14.52
CA VAL A 194 12.34 3.47 -14.33
C VAL A 194 12.67 2.63 -15.55
N ALA A 195 11.70 1.87 -16.10
CA ALA A 195 11.92 1.02 -17.27
C ALA A 195 12.34 1.80 -18.53
N GLU A 196 11.90 3.06 -18.66
CA GLU A 196 12.21 3.93 -19.80
C GLU A 196 13.46 4.80 -19.57
N ASN A 197 14.03 4.83 -18.38
CA ASN A 197 15.19 5.63 -18.06
C ASN A 197 16.46 4.96 -18.57
N ALA A 198 17.06 5.55 -19.61
CA ALA A 198 18.30 5.04 -20.21
C ALA A 198 19.51 5.02 -19.26
N LYS A 199 19.48 5.76 -18.13
CA LYS A 199 20.51 5.79 -17.10
C LYS A 199 20.23 4.82 -15.94
N ALA A 200 19.07 4.18 -15.91
CA ALA A 200 18.75 3.22 -14.85
C ALA A 200 19.59 1.95 -14.99
N PRO A 201 20.01 1.34 -13.87
CA PRO A 201 20.61 0.01 -13.89
C PRO A 201 19.69 -0.99 -14.58
N SER A 202 20.25 -1.90 -15.40
CA SER A 202 19.47 -2.89 -16.16
C SER A 202 18.60 -3.75 -15.24
N GLU A 203 19.09 -4.12 -14.06
CA GLU A 203 18.33 -4.87 -13.06
C GLU A 203 17.05 -4.16 -12.64
N LEU A 204 17.10 -2.84 -12.41
CA LEU A 204 15.90 -2.06 -12.05
C LEU A 204 14.92 -1.94 -13.22
N CYS A 205 15.43 -1.83 -14.46
CA CYS A 205 14.60 -1.84 -15.66
C CYS A 205 13.88 -3.18 -15.80
N ASP A 206 14.60 -4.29 -15.66
CA ASP A 206 14.06 -5.64 -15.79
C ASP A 206 12.99 -5.93 -14.72
N ARG A 207 13.27 -5.60 -13.47
CA ARG A 207 12.29 -5.72 -12.37
C ARG A 207 11.06 -4.83 -12.60
N SER A 208 11.27 -3.62 -13.10
CA SER A 208 10.15 -2.72 -13.44
C SER A 208 9.27 -3.29 -14.54
N LEU A 209 9.84 -3.88 -15.58
CA LEU A 209 9.10 -4.55 -16.64
C LEU A 209 8.29 -5.75 -16.11
N ALA A 210 8.86 -6.53 -15.17
CA ALA A 210 8.15 -7.63 -14.53
C ALA A 210 6.94 -7.14 -13.69
N TYR A 211 7.09 -6.05 -12.95
CA TYR A 211 5.98 -5.43 -12.21
C TYR A 211 4.91 -4.87 -13.15
N LEU A 212 5.30 -4.16 -14.22
CA LEU A 212 4.38 -3.63 -15.23
C LEU A 212 3.54 -4.74 -15.86
N ALA A 213 4.19 -5.87 -16.20
CA ALA A 213 3.48 -7.04 -16.73
C ALA A 213 2.49 -7.61 -15.72
N SER A 214 2.86 -7.69 -14.44
CA SER A 214 1.99 -8.19 -13.37
C SER A 214 0.77 -7.28 -13.17
N ILE A 215 0.97 -5.97 -13.13
CA ILE A 215 -0.12 -4.98 -13.03
C ILE A 215 -1.06 -5.10 -14.24
N ALA A 216 -0.50 -5.21 -15.43
CA ALA A 216 -1.28 -5.33 -16.67
C ALA A 216 -2.09 -6.64 -16.72
N LEU A 217 -1.51 -7.78 -16.29
CA LEU A 217 -2.22 -9.06 -16.19
C LEU A 217 -3.37 -9.01 -15.19
N ASN A 218 -3.16 -8.45 -14.01
CA ASN A 218 -4.20 -8.29 -13.00
C ASN A 218 -5.37 -7.43 -13.50
N ALA A 219 -5.08 -6.46 -14.37
CA ALA A 219 -6.07 -5.59 -15.00
C ALA A 219 -6.63 -6.14 -16.34
N ASN A 220 -6.29 -7.37 -16.72
CA ASN A 220 -6.64 -7.99 -18.02
C ASN A 220 -6.17 -7.18 -19.25
N ARG A 221 -5.13 -6.35 -19.10
CA ARG A 221 -4.50 -5.59 -20.20
C ARG A 221 -3.41 -6.43 -20.84
N PHE A 222 -3.84 -7.46 -21.59
CA PHE A 222 -2.94 -8.48 -22.11
C PHE A 222 -1.93 -7.95 -23.12
N ASP A 223 -2.24 -6.89 -23.87
CA ASP A 223 -1.30 -6.26 -24.82
C ASP A 223 -0.14 -5.58 -24.11
N ASP A 224 -0.43 -4.86 -23.03
CA ASP A 224 0.57 -4.21 -22.20
C ASP A 224 1.47 -5.22 -21.48
N ALA A 225 0.84 -6.32 -21.02
CA ALA A 225 1.57 -7.41 -20.38
C ALA A 225 2.53 -8.09 -21.37
N GLU A 226 2.05 -8.43 -22.60
CA GLU A 226 2.89 -9.04 -23.64
C GLU A 226 4.05 -8.11 -24.04
N LYS A 227 3.80 -6.80 -24.20
CA LYS A 227 4.83 -5.82 -24.52
C LYS A 227 5.92 -5.79 -23.46
N SER A 228 5.54 -5.72 -22.18
CA SER A 228 6.50 -5.66 -21.06
C SER A 228 7.32 -6.93 -20.94
N LEU A 229 6.67 -8.11 -21.01
CA LEU A 229 7.34 -9.42 -20.94
C LEU A 229 8.25 -9.68 -22.14
N SER A 230 7.81 -9.36 -23.37
CA SER A 230 8.63 -9.53 -24.57
C SER A 230 9.87 -8.65 -24.54
N ARG A 231 9.74 -7.41 -24.06
CA ARG A 231 10.90 -6.54 -23.86
C ARG A 231 11.85 -7.11 -22.81
N LEU A 232 11.34 -7.60 -21.68
CA LEU A 232 12.15 -8.22 -20.63
C LEU A 232 12.92 -9.44 -21.19
N VAL A 233 12.28 -10.34 -21.94
CA VAL A 233 12.94 -11.49 -22.57
C VAL A 233 14.04 -11.05 -23.54
N ALA A 234 13.82 -9.96 -24.28
CA ALA A 234 14.78 -9.47 -25.27
C ALA A 234 15.99 -8.74 -24.67
N THR A 235 15.84 -8.09 -23.51
CA THR A 235 16.87 -7.18 -22.97
C THR A 235 17.54 -7.68 -21.69
N SER A 236 16.88 -8.54 -20.92
CA SER A 236 17.41 -9.02 -19.64
C SER A 236 18.59 -9.99 -19.83
N LYS A 237 19.58 -9.83 -18.97
CA LYS A 237 20.72 -10.74 -18.83
C LYS A 237 20.54 -11.72 -17.67
N ASP A 238 19.46 -11.61 -16.93
CA ASP A 238 19.12 -12.52 -15.82
C ASP A 238 18.31 -13.71 -16.37
N PRO A 239 18.90 -14.93 -16.45
CA PRO A 239 18.22 -16.09 -16.99
C PRO A 239 16.95 -16.45 -16.21
N ALA A 240 16.96 -16.26 -14.88
CA ALA A 240 15.82 -16.61 -14.05
C ALA A 240 14.62 -15.66 -14.28
N LEU A 241 14.87 -14.39 -14.55
CA LEU A 241 13.84 -13.44 -14.93
C LEU A 241 13.31 -13.73 -16.35
N VAL A 242 14.20 -14.09 -17.29
CA VAL A 242 13.80 -14.47 -18.65
C VAL A 242 12.90 -15.70 -18.61
N GLU A 243 13.27 -16.77 -17.91
CA GLU A 243 12.43 -17.95 -17.74
C GLU A 243 11.04 -17.63 -17.20
N LYS A 244 10.99 -16.82 -16.13
CA LYS A 244 9.69 -16.39 -15.56
C LYS A 244 8.86 -15.58 -16.55
N ALA A 245 9.49 -14.71 -17.33
CA ALA A 245 8.80 -13.90 -18.33
C ALA A 245 8.26 -14.77 -19.48
N GLU A 246 9.02 -15.74 -19.95
CA GLU A 246 8.57 -16.69 -20.99
C GLU A 246 7.36 -17.52 -20.52
N LEU A 247 7.38 -18.01 -19.28
CA LEU A 247 6.24 -18.70 -18.69
C LEU A 247 5.01 -17.78 -18.59
N ARG A 248 5.19 -16.54 -18.13
CA ARG A 248 4.11 -15.55 -18.04
C ARG A 248 3.52 -15.16 -19.40
N LEU A 249 4.27 -15.26 -20.49
CA LEU A 249 3.74 -15.08 -21.85
C LEU A 249 2.72 -16.16 -22.23
N ALA A 250 2.77 -17.36 -21.62
CA ALA A 250 1.72 -18.35 -21.76
C ALA A 250 0.45 -17.93 -21.01
N ASP A 251 0.56 -17.34 -19.81
CA ASP A 251 -0.59 -16.78 -19.07
C ASP A 251 -1.30 -15.69 -19.90
N VAL A 252 -0.52 -14.81 -20.56
CA VAL A 252 -1.08 -13.80 -21.48
C VAL A 252 -1.88 -14.44 -22.61
N ALA A 253 -1.34 -15.50 -23.23
CA ALA A 253 -2.03 -16.19 -24.30
C ALA A 253 -3.34 -16.85 -23.83
N LEU A 254 -3.34 -17.42 -22.62
CA LEU A 254 -4.54 -17.99 -22.00
C LEU A 254 -5.59 -16.91 -21.69
N GLY A 255 -5.17 -15.79 -21.13
CA GLY A 255 -6.06 -14.68 -20.82
C GLY A 255 -6.79 -14.13 -22.05
N ARG A 256 -6.16 -14.19 -23.21
CA ARG A 256 -6.78 -13.88 -24.52
C ARG A 256 -7.66 -15.00 -25.08
N GLY A 257 -7.83 -16.11 -24.39
CA GLY A 257 -8.55 -17.29 -24.89
C GLY A 257 -7.76 -18.14 -25.90
N GLY A 258 -6.49 -17.81 -26.10
CA GLY A 258 -5.61 -18.47 -27.09
C GLY A 258 -4.98 -19.75 -26.55
N ARG A 259 -5.77 -20.79 -26.21
CA ARG A 259 -5.29 -22.06 -25.65
C ARG A 259 -4.18 -22.71 -26.46
N LYS A 260 -4.34 -22.76 -27.80
CA LYS A 260 -3.32 -23.34 -28.72
C LYS A 260 -1.99 -22.60 -28.59
N LYS A 261 -2.02 -21.25 -28.64
CA LYS A 261 -0.81 -20.41 -28.52
C LYS A 261 -0.17 -20.57 -27.14
N ALA A 262 -0.97 -20.72 -26.08
CA ALA A 262 -0.46 -20.96 -24.75
C ALA A 262 0.25 -22.32 -24.65
N ALA A 263 -0.35 -23.40 -25.20
CA ALA A 263 0.27 -24.72 -25.23
C ALA A 263 1.59 -24.70 -26.03
N GLU A 264 1.61 -24.04 -27.20
CA GLU A 264 2.83 -23.88 -28.00
C GLU A 264 3.95 -23.16 -27.18
N ARG A 265 3.62 -22.09 -26.45
CA ARG A 265 4.59 -21.38 -25.59
C ARG A 265 5.08 -22.24 -24.44
N LEU A 266 4.20 -23.03 -23.81
CA LEU A 266 4.57 -23.93 -22.72
C LEU A 266 5.49 -25.06 -23.19
N ASN A 267 5.20 -25.67 -24.34
CA ASN A 267 6.06 -26.69 -24.94
C ASN A 267 7.45 -26.11 -25.25
N ALA A 268 7.51 -24.96 -25.91
CA ALA A 268 8.78 -24.29 -26.19
C ALA A 268 9.57 -23.94 -24.90
N PHE A 269 8.87 -23.54 -23.84
CA PHE A 269 9.49 -23.31 -22.53
C PHE A 269 10.06 -24.60 -21.94
N LEU A 270 9.33 -25.71 -21.98
CA LEU A 270 9.74 -27.01 -21.44
C LEU A 270 10.96 -27.59 -22.19
N GLU A 271 11.02 -27.39 -23.50
CA GLU A 271 12.15 -27.79 -24.37
C GLU A 271 13.39 -26.94 -24.08
N LYS A 272 13.21 -25.63 -23.97
CA LYS A 272 14.30 -24.67 -23.77
C LYS A 272 14.88 -24.74 -22.35
N HIS A 273 14.06 -25.04 -21.35
CA HIS A 273 14.40 -24.99 -19.93
C HIS A 273 14.14 -26.33 -19.21
N PRO A 274 14.80 -27.44 -19.60
CA PRO A 274 14.51 -28.77 -19.06
C PRO A 274 14.78 -28.91 -17.55
N ALA A 275 15.69 -28.09 -16.98
CA ALA A 275 16.05 -28.08 -15.58
C ALA A 275 15.44 -26.92 -14.78
N SER A 276 14.47 -26.17 -15.36
CA SER A 276 13.84 -25.03 -14.70
C SER A 276 13.07 -25.43 -13.45
N PRO A 277 13.20 -24.70 -12.33
CA PRO A 277 12.35 -24.87 -11.15
C PRO A 277 10.86 -24.65 -11.46
N SER A 278 10.54 -23.92 -12.53
CA SER A 278 9.16 -23.64 -12.98
C SER A 278 8.59 -24.76 -13.89
N ARG A 279 9.39 -25.80 -14.21
CA ARG A 279 8.95 -26.92 -15.03
C ARG A 279 7.65 -27.58 -14.54
N PRO A 280 7.50 -27.95 -13.24
CA PRO A 280 6.27 -28.56 -12.75
C PRO A 280 5.03 -27.67 -12.95
N GLN A 281 5.19 -26.36 -12.81
CA GLN A 281 4.11 -25.39 -13.06
C GLN A 281 3.73 -25.36 -14.54
N ALA A 282 4.70 -25.35 -15.44
CA ALA A 282 4.45 -25.36 -16.88
C ALA A 282 3.74 -26.64 -17.34
N GLU A 283 4.17 -27.81 -16.85
CA GLU A 283 3.54 -29.12 -17.12
C GLU A 283 2.10 -29.19 -16.59
N ALA A 284 1.86 -28.71 -15.36
CA ALA A 284 0.53 -28.66 -14.77
C ALA A 284 -0.43 -27.77 -15.59
N LEU A 285 0.06 -26.61 -16.04
CA LEU A 285 -0.73 -25.69 -16.86
C LEU A 285 -1.03 -26.28 -18.24
N LEU A 286 -0.05 -26.92 -18.88
CA LEU A 286 -0.23 -27.61 -20.17
C LEU A 286 -1.29 -28.73 -20.07
N LYS A 287 -1.20 -29.56 -19.03
CA LYS A 287 -2.18 -30.61 -18.73
C LYS A 287 -3.59 -30.03 -18.52
N ALA A 288 -3.71 -28.91 -17.80
CA ALA A 288 -5.00 -28.25 -17.60
C ALA A 288 -5.60 -27.73 -18.91
N ILE A 289 -4.77 -27.19 -19.81
CA ILE A 289 -5.20 -26.75 -21.16
C ILE A 289 -5.71 -27.92 -21.98
N GLU A 290 -5.01 -29.06 -21.93
CA GLU A 290 -5.38 -30.29 -22.69
C GLU A 290 -6.66 -30.93 -22.16
N ALA A 291 -6.82 -30.97 -20.81
CA ALA A 291 -8.02 -31.52 -20.17
C ALA A 291 -9.29 -30.69 -20.44
N ALA A 292 -9.13 -29.39 -20.68
CA ALA A 292 -10.23 -28.46 -20.94
C ALA A 292 -10.63 -28.39 -22.42
N LYS A 293 -10.36 -29.44 -23.23
CA LYS A 293 -10.87 -29.54 -24.62
C LYS A 293 -12.39 -29.60 -24.59
N PRO A 294 -13.06 -28.90 -25.52
CA PRO A 294 -14.51 -28.93 -25.64
C PRO A 294 -15.05 -30.31 -25.95
#